data_84d95a930b750696ae74da5efdf28745
#
_entry.id   84d95a930b750696ae74da5efdf28745
#
_cell.length_a   1.000
_cell.length_b   1.000
_cell.length_c   1.000
_cell.angle_alpha   90.00
_cell.angle_beta   90.00
_cell.angle_gamma   90.00
#
_symmetry.space_group_name_H-M   'P 1'
#
loop_
_entity.id
_entity.type
_entity.pdbx_description
1 polymer ?
#
loop_
_entity_poly.entity_id
_entity_poly.type
_entity_poly.pdbx_seq_one_letter_code
_entity_poly.pdbx_strand_id
1 'polypeptide(L)'
;MPLLLKFLSLVALGLASMAPAFASEAIFTTTTIYGIRYEMIIFGLILLGVAVFYNKTMHVAIIGLLCLCFYKYEFIDGFSVIHKLIGYTNADGQWVKGSWNTYLNLALMLPGFAILASIFEESRFPAVLPRYLPHGLFGAMTLLAFVFILSTFLDNIAAAIIGCSMAATLYKNKVHIGYIAAICAASNAGGAGSVVGDTTTTLIWIYGKDPLVLAHAFVPAIAAFLVLAFFGARQQHHYTQDIFVPEGGVKVENRRIALVGLILAGAIIFNYFFEFPALGIWIAILIGTPFVKINFREGLTAIESTVFLIALVFCAELVPIDSVPDASILSTMAIGFVSSVFNNIPLTQLTLIKGGYDWALMSYAVGFGGSMIWFGSSAGVAVCNVFPKARSFMNWLRYGWHIPFAFIIGFGVYLVTFGWDPMKGNPPHQMPEPITKQEAIGNTQIHKHETIPPQVQFMPEAQDSSAAPAPAPQSAPQVEADAM
;
A
#
# COMPACT_ATOMS: atom_id res chain seq x y z
N MET A 1 27.29 -9.79 4.14
CA MET A 1 28.13 -8.89 3.33
C MET A 1 28.44 -9.39 1.90
N PRO A 2 28.91 -10.64 1.64
CA PRO A 2 29.25 -11.06 0.26
C PRO A 2 28.05 -11.19 -0.70
N LEU A 3 26.84 -11.51 -0.22
CA LEU A 3 25.65 -11.62 -1.08
C LEU A 3 25.09 -10.27 -1.51
N LEU A 4 25.10 -9.26 -0.63
CA LEU A 4 24.71 -7.89 -0.95
C LEU A 4 25.66 -7.27 -1.99
N LEU A 5 26.97 -7.53 -1.86
CA LEU A 5 27.95 -7.10 -2.87
C LEU A 5 27.71 -7.79 -4.22
N LYS A 6 27.34 -9.08 -4.23
CA LYS A 6 26.95 -9.81 -5.45
C LYS A 6 25.68 -9.26 -6.07
N PHE A 7 24.68 -8.89 -5.25
CA PHE A 7 23.47 -8.23 -5.73
C PHE A 7 23.78 -6.86 -6.33
N LEU A 8 24.56 -6.03 -5.62
CA LEU A 8 25.01 -4.73 -6.12
C LEU A 8 25.85 -4.88 -7.40
N SER A 9 26.70 -5.94 -7.50
CA SER A 9 27.43 -6.23 -8.72
C SER A 9 26.51 -6.72 -9.85
N LEU A 10 25.44 -7.44 -9.55
CA LEU A 10 24.46 -7.86 -10.55
C LEU A 10 23.61 -6.69 -11.07
N VAL A 11 23.22 -5.78 -10.18
CA VAL A 11 22.55 -4.52 -10.54
C VAL A 11 23.51 -3.62 -11.34
N ALA A 12 24.75 -3.48 -10.90
CA ALA A 12 25.79 -2.74 -11.62
C ALA A 12 26.15 -3.39 -12.97
N LEU A 13 26.17 -4.73 -13.05
CA LEU A 13 26.38 -5.47 -14.30
C LEU A 13 25.16 -5.32 -15.23
N GLY A 14 23.93 -5.32 -14.67
CA GLY A 14 22.70 -5.01 -15.40
C GLY A 14 22.71 -3.58 -15.96
N LEU A 15 23.12 -2.61 -15.16
CA LEU A 15 23.30 -1.23 -15.60
C LEU A 15 24.49 -1.09 -16.59
N ALA A 16 25.59 -1.80 -16.37
CA ALA A 16 26.75 -1.80 -17.26
C ALA A 16 26.50 -2.56 -18.58
N SER A 17 25.68 -3.59 -18.59
CA SER A 17 25.23 -4.27 -19.82
C SER A 17 24.31 -3.40 -20.68
N MET A 18 23.73 -2.37 -20.08
CA MET A 18 23.02 -1.29 -20.78
C MET A 18 23.99 -0.25 -21.38
N ALA A 19 25.23 -0.15 -20.89
CA ALA A 19 26.21 0.84 -21.34
C ALA A 19 26.51 0.83 -22.84
N PRO A 20 26.59 -0.33 -23.56
CA PRO A 20 26.73 -0.30 -25.03
C PRO A 20 25.50 0.23 -25.75
N ALA A 21 24.32 0.18 -25.11
CA ALA A 21 23.11 0.78 -25.64
C ALA A 21 23.17 2.33 -25.60
N PHE A 22 24.04 2.89 -24.75
CA PHE A 22 24.23 4.34 -24.59
C PHE A 22 25.11 4.98 -25.67
N ALA A 23 25.80 4.20 -26.50
CA ALA A 23 26.75 4.68 -27.47
C ALA A 23 26.18 4.97 -28.89
N SER A 24 24.89 4.70 -29.11
CA SER A 24 24.26 4.93 -30.42
C SER A 24 23.00 5.78 -30.29
N GLU A 25 22.98 6.95 -30.93
CA GLU A 25 21.83 7.87 -31.01
C GLU A 25 20.55 7.23 -31.56
N ALA A 26 20.63 6.06 -32.16
CA ALA A 26 19.49 5.32 -32.75
C ALA A 26 18.69 4.47 -31.75
N ILE A 27 19.14 4.31 -30.48
CA ILE A 27 18.52 3.44 -29.48
C ILE A 27 17.57 4.20 -28.55
N PHE A 28 17.57 5.52 -28.56
CA PHE A 28 16.69 6.35 -27.74
C PHE A 28 15.19 6.23 -28.03
N THR A 29 14.78 5.48 -29.06
CA THR A 29 13.36 5.26 -29.41
C THR A 29 12.76 3.99 -28.81
N THR A 30 13.57 3.07 -28.24
CA THR A 30 13.05 1.82 -27.67
C THR A 30 13.56 1.59 -26.25
N THR A 31 12.85 2.18 -25.28
CA THR A 31 13.08 1.96 -23.85
C THR A 31 12.62 0.57 -23.37
N THR A 32 12.70 -0.45 -24.24
CA THR A 32 12.17 -1.80 -23.96
C THR A 32 13.15 -2.90 -24.38
N ILE A 33 13.23 -3.97 -23.55
CA ILE A 33 13.83 -5.25 -23.91
C ILE A 33 12.70 -6.25 -24.07
N TYR A 34 12.56 -6.89 -25.22
CA TYR A 34 11.47 -7.84 -25.53
C TYR A 34 10.08 -7.25 -25.26
N GLY A 35 9.87 -5.95 -25.46
CA GLY A 35 8.61 -5.28 -25.18
C GLY A 35 8.37 -4.91 -23.71
N ILE A 36 9.31 -5.24 -22.80
CA ILE A 36 9.23 -4.87 -21.36
C ILE A 36 10.08 -3.59 -21.16
N ARG A 37 9.49 -2.60 -20.52
CA ARG A 37 10.18 -1.33 -20.22
C ARG A 37 11.26 -1.53 -19.18
N TYR A 38 12.36 -0.80 -19.28
CA TYR A 38 13.49 -0.89 -18.34
C TYR A 38 13.07 -0.60 -16.89
N GLU A 39 12.17 0.35 -16.67
CA GLU A 39 11.65 0.66 -15.34
C GLU A 39 10.99 -0.55 -14.67
N MET A 40 10.26 -1.37 -15.45
CA MET A 40 9.66 -2.62 -14.94
C MET A 40 10.73 -3.65 -14.57
N ILE A 41 11.78 -3.76 -15.38
CA ILE A 41 12.88 -4.70 -15.12
C ILE A 41 13.60 -4.28 -13.83
N ILE A 42 13.94 -2.99 -13.69
CA ILE A 42 14.59 -2.45 -12.49
C ILE A 42 13.69 -2.67 -11.28
N PHE A 43 12.40 -2.36 -11.39
CA PHE A 43 11.44 -2.56 -10.31
C PHE A 43 11.27 -4.04 -9.92
N GLY A 44 11.20 -4.94 -10.89
CA GLY A 44 11.19 -6.39 -10.65
C GLY A 44 12.46 -6.87 -9.93
N LEU A 45 13.63 -6.34 -10.27
CA LEU A 45 14.88 -6.62 -9.56
C LEU A 45 14.87 -6.06 -8.12
N ILE A 46 14.27 -4.89 -7.89
CA ILE A 46 14.09 -4.34 -6.54
C ILE A 46 13.21 -5.29 -5.71
N LEU A 47 12.07 -5.73 -6.24
CA LEU A 47 11.16 -6.66 -5.55
C LEU A 47 11.84 -8.00 -5.26
N LEU A 48 12.57 -8.55 -6.23
CA LEU A 48 13.37 -9.77 -6.04
C LEU A 48 14.46 -9.55 -4.98
N GLY A 49 15.14 -8.42 -5.01
CA GLY A 49 16.13 -8.04 -4.00
C GLY A 49 15.52 -7.96 -2.59
N VAL A 50 14.34 -7.37 -2.44
CA VAL A 50 13.61 -7.31 -1.17
C VAL A 50 13.25 -8.72 -0.68
N ALA A 51 12.79 -9.61 -1.55
CA ALA A 51 12.46 -10.99 -1.21
C ALA A 51 13.70 -11.81 -0.79
N VAL A 52 14.83 -11.63 -1.47
CA VAL A 52 16.09 -12.35 -1.17
C VAL A 52 16.79 -11.79 0.08
N PHE A 53 16.78 -10.47 0.25
CA PHE A 53 17.47 -9.78 1.36
C PHE A 53 16.48 -9.28 2.42
N TYR A 54 15.54 -10.11 2.83
CA TYR A 54 14.46 -9.77 3.77
C TYR A 54 14.93 -9.15 5.10
N ASN A 55 16.20 -9.35 5.53
CA ASN A 55 16.80 -8.70 6.71
C ASN A 55 17.34 -7.29 6.43
N LYS A 56 17.34 -6.81 5.17
CA LYS A 56 17.89 -5.53 4.74
C LYS A 56 16.99 -4.84 3.72
N THR A 57 15.70 -5.06 3.86
CA THR A 57 14.67 -4.59 2.92
C THR A 57 14.72 -3.08 2.70
N MET A 58 14.91 -2.29 3.75
CA MET A 58 15.06 -0.84 3.67
C MET A 58 16.24 -0.43 2.78
N HIS A 59 17.40 -1.03 2.97
CA HIS A 59 18.59 -0.70 2.19
C HIS A 59 18.42 -1.06 0.71
N VAL A 60 17.80 -2.23 0.43
CA VAL A 60 17.51 -2.65 -0.94
C VAL A 60 16.54 -1.69 -1.61
N ALA A 61 15.47 -1.29 -0.91
CA ALA A 61 14.48 -0.37 -1.44
C ALA A 61 15.06 1.03 -1.72
N ILE A 62 15.88 1.56 -0.81
CA ILE A 62 16.54 2.88 -1.01
C ILE A 62 17.50 2.82 -2.19
N ILE A 63 18.36 1.80 -2.28
CA ILE A 63 19.30 1.64 -3.40
C ILE A 63 18.53 1.50 -4.71
N GLY A 64 17.48 0.69 -4.72
CA GLY A 64 16.62 0.52 -5.87
C GLY A 64 15.94 1.81 -6.31
N LEU A 65 15.43 2.59 -5.37
CA LEU A 65 14.85 3.89 -5.62
C LEU A 65 15.85 4.86 -6.24
N LEU A 66 17.07 4.92 -5.69
CA LEU A 66 18.14 5.76 -6.24
C LEU A 66 18.51 5.34 -7.68
N CYS A 67 18.61 4.04 -7.93
CA CYS A 67 18.87 3.51 -9.28
C CYS A 67 17.74 3.88 -10.26
N LEU A 68 16.48 3.77 -9.83
CA LEU A 68 15.34 4.08 -10.69
C LEU A 68 15.20 5.59 -10.94
N CYS A 69 15.45 6.42 -9.91
CA CYS A 69 15.49 7.88 -10.07
C CYS A 69 16.63 8.32 -10.99
N PHE A 70 17.83 7.73 -10.83
CA PHE A 70 18.97 8.01 -11.72
C PHE A 70 18.67 7.64 -13.16
N TYR A 71 18.13 6.43 -13.39
CA TYR A 71 17.70 6.02 -14.73
C TYR A 71 16.71 7.01 -15.35
N LYS A 72 15.68 7.42 -14.60
CA LYS A 72 14.68 8.36 -15.11
C LYS A 72 15.26 9.75 -15.37
N TYR A 73 16.19 10.21 -14.53
CA TYR A 73 16.83 11.50 -14.69
C TYR A 73 17.69 11.55 -15.97
N GLU A 74 18.46 10.49 -16.27
CA GLU A 74 19.34 10.43 -17.44
C GLU A 74 18.61 10.14 -18.75
N PHE A 75 17.50 9.34 -18.72
CA PHE A 75 16.92 8.78 -19.94
C PHE A 75 15.48 9.23 -20.23
N ILE A 76 14.87 10.02 -19.35
CA ILE A 76 13.50 10.51 -19.56
C ILE A 76 13.48 12.03 -19.44
N ASP A 77 13.30 12.70 -20.59
CA ASP A 77 13.23 14.15 -20.64
C ASP A 77 12.10 14.69 -19.76
N GLY A 78 12.41 15.77 -19.03
CA GLY A 78 11.44 16.45 -18.18
C GLY A 78 11.12 15.72 -16.85
N PHE A 79 11.80 14.61 -16.53
CA PHE A 79 11.61 13.94 -15.25
C PHE A 79 12.13 14.79 -14.08
N SER A 80 11.28 15.01 -13.08
CA SER A 80 11.64 15.70 -11.84
C SER A 80 11.00 15.03 -10.64
N VAL A 81 11.82 14.60 -9.68
CA VAL A 81 11.38 14.07 -8.40
C VAL A 81 10.55 15.10 -7.62
N ILE A 82 10.94 16.39 -7.72
CA ILE A 82 10.25 17.49 -7.03
C ILE A 82 8.84 17.66 -7.60
N HIS A 83 8.68 17.61 -8.91
CA HIS A 83 7.37 17.69 -9.55
C HIS A 83 6.45 16.52 -9.12
N LYS A 84 6.99 15.31 -9.01
CA LYS A 84 6.24 14.14 -8.50
C LYS A 84 5.82 14.30 -7.04
N LEU A 85 6.69 14.83 -6.20
CA LEU A 85 6.41 14.99 -4.78
C LEU A 85 5.49 16.18 -4.47
N ILE A 86 5.81 17.35 -4.96
CA ILE A 86 5.12 18.61 -4.60
C ILE A 86 3.96 18.88 -5.55
N GLY A 87 4.14 18.58 -6.84
CA GLY A 87 3.26 18.93 -7.93
C GLY A 87 3.90 19.98 -8.85
N TYR A 88 3.21 20.27 -9.94
CA TYR A 88 3.66 21.25 -10.94
C TYR A 88 2.46 21.84 -11.68
N THR A 89 2.67 23.00 -12.29
CA THR A 89 1.69 23.59 -13.21
C THR A 89 1.94 23.05 -14.61
N ASN A 90 0.93 22.42 -15.22
CA ASN A 90 1.04 21.90 -16.58
C ASN A 90 1.01 23.05 -17.62
N ALA A 91 1.20 22.72 -18.90
CA ALA A 91 1.20 23.69 -19.99
C ALA A 91 -0.12 24.48 -20.14
N ASP A 92 -1.23 23.89 -19.68
CA ASP A 92 -2.58 24.49 -19.69
C ASP A 92 -2.84 25.39 -18.48
N GLY A 93 -1.83 25.63 -17.62
CA GLY A 93 -1.95 26.43 -16.41
C GLY A 93 -2.66 25.74 -15.24
N GLN A 94 -2.96 24.44 -15.34
CA GLN A 94 -3.60 23.69 -14.27
C GLN A 94 -2.56 23.13 -13.30
N TRP A 95 -2.89 23.17 -12.00
CA TRP A 95 -2.04 22.60 -10.97
C TRP A 95 -2.24 21.09 -10.87
N VAL A 96 -1.19 20.32 -11.17
CA VAL A 96 -1.13 18.87 -10.96
C VAL A 96 -0.59 18.62 -9.56
N LYS A 97 -1.44 18.06 -8.68
CA LYS A 97 -1.09 17.78 -7.27
C LYS A 97 -0.03 16.66 -7.20
N GLY A 98 1.01 16.87 -6.41
CA GLY A 98 2.01 15.83 -6.11
C GLY A 98 1.56 14.89 -4.98
N SER A 99 2.34 13.83 -4.78
CA SER A 99 2.05 12.75 -3.81
C SER A 99 2.53 13.02 -2.38
N TRP A 100 2.99 14.25 -2.05
CA TRP A 100 3.58 14.59 -0.74
C TRP A 100 2.66 14.25 0.44
N ASN A 101 1.33 14.46 0.26
CA ASN A 101 0.35 14.16 1.30
C ASN A 101 0.31 12.65 1.63
N THR A 102 0.34 11.80 0.62
CA THR A 102 0.41 10.33 0.79
C THR A 102 1.66 9.93 1.57
N TYR A 103 2.83 10.45 1.20
CA TYR A 103 4.09 10.12 1.88
C TYR A 103 4.13 10.65 3.31
N LEU A 104 3.61 11.86 3.55
CA LEU A 104 3.56 12.42 4.90
C LEU A 104 2.58 11.63 5.79
N ASN A 105 1.42 11.26 5.26
CA ASN A 105 0.50 10.36 5.98
C ASN A 105 1.19 9.03 6.33
N LEU A 106 1.81 8.35 5.36
CA LEU A 106 2.53 7.09 5.61
C LEU A 106 3.65 7.26 6.64
N ALA A 107 4.45 8.34 6.51
CA ALA A 107 5.56 8.64 7.41
C ALA A 107 5.14 8.83 8.87
N LEU A 108 3.94 9.37 9.10
CA LEU A 108 3.43 9.65 10.43
C LEU A 108 2.50 8.55 10.95
N MET A 109 1.70 7.91 10.09
CA MET A 109 0.76 6.87 10.52
C MET A 109 1.46 5.61 11.03
N LEU A 110 2.48 5.12 10.34
CA LEU A 110 3.15 3.87 10.72
C LEU A 110 3.80 3.97 12.13
N PRO A 111 4.58 5.01 12.46
CA PRO A 111 5.05 5.19 13.83
C PRO A 111 3.90 5.38 14.85
N GLY A 112 2.83 6.05 14.45
CA GLY A 112 1.62 6.21 15.29
C GLY A 112 0.94 4.87 15.59
N PHE A 113 0.81 4.01 14.60
CA PHE A 113 0.26 2.65 14.79
C PHE A 113 1.17 1.74 15.60
N ALA A 114 2.49 1.87 15.48
CA ALA A 114 3.42 1.15 16.34
C ALA A 114 3.27 1.56 17.82
N ILE A 115 3.07 2.85 18.10
CA ILE A 115 2.76 3.35 19.45
C ILE A 115 1.39 2.82 19.92
N LEU A 116 0.36 2.85 19.06
CA LEU A 116 -0.96 2.29 19.36
C LEU A 116 -0.87 0.81 19.74
N ALA A 117 -0.14 0.01 18.96
CA ALA A 117 0.07 -1.41 19.22
C ALA A 117 0.74 -1.64 20.59
N SER A 118 1.77 -0.84 20.93
CA SER A 118 2.44 -0.88 22.22
C SER A 118 1.48 -0.52 23.38
N ILE A 119 0.65 0.52 23.23
CA ILE A 119 -0.36 0.90 24.24
C ILE A 119 -1.36 -0.24 24.46
N PHE A 120 -1.78 -0.90 23.37
CA PHE A 120 -2.68 -2.04 23.44
C PHE A 120 -2.04 -3.26 24.14
N GLU A 121 -0.80 -3.59 23.81
CA GLU A 121 -0.06 -4.68 24.44
C GLU A 121 0.16 -4.41 25.93
N GLU A 122 0.59 -3.20 26.30
CA GLU A 122 0.77 -2.78 27.69
C GLU A 122 -0.54 -2.68 28.48
N SER A 123 -1.72 -2.66 27.81
CA SER A 123 -3.03 -2.74 28.49
C SER A 123 -3.25 -4.06 29.22
N ARG A 124 -2.42 -5.07 28.93
CA ARG A 124 -2.51 -6.46 29.39
C ARG A 124 -3.81 -7.18 29.00
N PHE A 125 -4.60 -6.59 28.12
CA PHE A 125 -5.79 -7.25 27.59
C PHE A 125 -5.45 -8.57 26.86
N PRO A 126 -4.40 -8.63 26.00
CA PRO A 126 -3.99 -9.88 25.37
C PRO A 126 -3.58 -10.98 26.37
N ALA A 127 -3.02 -10.60 27.52
CA ALA A 127 -2.57 -11.55 28.54
C ALA A 127 -3.71 -12.19 29.34
N VAL A 128 -4.89 -11.58 29.36
CA VAL A 128 -6.08 -12.11 30.05
C VAL A 128 -6.84 -13.11 29.18
N LEU A 129 -6.76 -12.96 27.88
CA LEU A 129 -7.54 -13.75 26.93
C LEU A 129 -7.30 -15.27 26.99
N PRO A 130 -6.07 -15.78 27.20
CA PRO A 130 -5.81 -17.23 27.33
C PRO A 130 -6.70 -17.95 28.33
N ARG A 131 -7.22 -17.26 29.36
CA ARG A 131 -8.08 -17.81 30.37
C ARG A 131 -9.48 -18.13 29.88
N TYR A 132 -9.92 -17.46 28.83
CA TYR A 132 -11.24 -17.63 28.25
C TYR A 132 -11.24 -18.56 27.05
N LEU A 133 -10.07 -19.11 26.67
CA LEU A 133 -9.96 -20.01 25.53
C LEU A 133 -10.47 -21.40 25.91
N PRO A 134 -11.36 -22.00 25.10
CA PRO A 134 -11.76 -23.39 25.25
C PRO A 134 -10.55 -24.34 25.12
N HIS A 135 -10.72 -25.57 25.59
CA HIS A 135 -9.70 -26.60 25.43
C HIS A 135 -9.74 -27.24 24.04
N GLY A 136 -8.61 -27.81 23.60
CA GLY A 136 -8.50 -28.61 22.38
C GLY A 136 -8.63 -27.81 21.09
N LEU A 137 -9.32 -28.39 20.10
CA LEU A 137 -9.49 -27.82 18.78
C LEU A 137 -10.12 -26.42 18.79
N PHE A 138 -11.17 -26.26 19.60
CA PHE A 138 -11.88 -24.98 19.70
C PHE A 138 -11.01 -23.87 20.30
N GLY A 139 -10.10 -24.20 21.22
CA GLY A 139 -9.17 -23.23 21.76
C GLY A 139 -8.19 -22.70 20.70
N ALA A 140 -7.69 -23.59 19.85
CA ALA A 140 -6.86 -23.21 18.73
C ALA A 140 -7.63 -22.34 17.70
N MET A 141 -8.90 -22.68 17.40
CA MET A 141 -9.75 -21.87 16.53
C MET A 141 -10.04 -20.49 17.13
N THR A 142 -10.34 -20.43 18.43
CA THR A 142 -10.64 -19.17 19.14
C THR A 142 -9.42 -18.25 19.17
N LEU A 143 -8.21 -18.78 19.31
CA LEU A 143 -6.98 -17.97 19.21
C LEU A 143 -6.83 -17.37 17.81
N LEU A 144 -7.07 -18.15 16.75
CA LEU A 144 -7.05 -17.61 15.38
C LEU A 144 -8.15 -16.54 15.16
N ALA A 145 -9.36 -16.77 15.71
CA ALA A 145 -10.44 -15.78 15.66
C ALA A 145 -10.06 -14.49 16.40
N PHE A 146 -9.38 -14.62 17.54
CA PHE A 146 -8.87 -13.44 18.23
C PHE A 146 -7.84 -12.68 17.40
N VAL A 147 -6.88 -13.36 16.76
CA VAL A 147 -5.89 -12.73 15.88
C VAL A 147 -6.59 -12.03 14.72
N PHE A 148 -7.58 -12.65 14.10
CA PHE A 148 -8.40 -12.05 13.05
C PHE A 148 -9.07 -10.76 13.53
N ILE A 149 -9.80 -10.82 14.65
CA ILE A 149 -10.49 -9.66 15.24
C ILE A 149 -9.49 -8.59 15.64
N LEU A 150 -8.38 -8.98 16.28
CA LEU A 150 -7.35 -8.04 16.70
C LEU A 150 -6.78 -7.25 15.52
N SER A 151 -6.56 -7.93 14.40
CA SER A 151 -6.05 -7.29 13.17
C SER A 151 -7.05 -6.34 12.51
N THR A 152 -8.31 -6.33 12.89
CA THR A 152 -9.24 -5.29 12.42
C THR A 152 -8.98 -3.93 13.06
N PHE A 153 -8.29 -3.89 14.19
CA PHE A 153 -8.03 -2.68 14.98
C PHE A 153 -6.55 -2.34 15.12
N LEU A 154 -5.68 -3.35 14.98
CA LEU A 154 -4.23 -3.19 14.99
C LEU A 154 -3.67 -3.60 13.64
N ASP A 155 -2.49 -3.06 13.32
CA ASP A 155 -1.72 -3.50 12.18
C ASP A 155 -1.51 -5.03 12.19
N ASN A 156 -1.58 -5.65 11.02
CA ASN A 156 -1.48 -7.11 10.85
C ASN A 156 -0.18 -7.69 11.42
N ILE A 157 0.92 -6.93 11.41
CA ILE A 157 2.20 -7.35 12.01
C ILE A 157 2.05 -7.50 13.52
N ALA A 158 1.49 -6.48 14.19
CA ALA A 158 1.28 -6.49 15.63
C ALA A 158 0.32 -7.62 16.05
N ALA A 159 -0.80 -7.78 15.34
CA ALA A 159 -1.76 -8.85 15.59
C ALA A 159 -1.13 -10.24 15.45
N ALA A 160 -0.28 -10.44 14.42
CA ALA A 160 0.43 -11.70 14.19
C ALA A 160 1.46 -12.00 15.29
N ILE A 161 2.24 -11.00 15.72
CA ILE A 161 3.21 -11.16 16.82
C ILE A 161 2.51 -11.51 18.13
N ILE A 162 1.44 -10.80 18.48
CA ILE A 162 0.63 -11.07 19.66
C ILE A 162 0.07 -12.50 19.60
N GLY A 163 -0.52 -12.89 18.48
CA GLY A 163 -1.05 -14.24 18.27
C GLY A 163 0.03 -15.33 18.42
N CYS A 164 1.22 -15.10 17.85
CA CYS A 164 2.35 -16.01 17.98
C CYS A 164 2.88 -16.08 19.42
N SER A 165 2.96 -14.97 20.12
CA SER A 165 3.39 -14.91 21.54
C SER A 165 2.40 -15.67 22.44
N MET A 166 1.10 -15.51 22.19
CA MET A 166 0.05 -16.27 22.87
C MET A 166 0.16 -17.77 22.57
N ALA A 167 0.32 -18.14 21.28
CA ALA A 167 0.50 -19.53 20.90
C ALA A 167 1.74 -20.16 21.54
N ALA A 168 2.87 -19.42 21.59
CA ALA A 168 4.09 -19.86 22.25
C ALA A 168 3.87 -20.15 23.75
N THR A 169 3.13 -19.28 24.43
CA THR A 169 2.79 -19.45 25.85
C THR A 169 1.85 -20.62 26.06
N LEU A 170 0.73 -20.67 25.32
CA LEU A 170 -0.32 -21.68 25.46
C LEU A 170 0.18 -23.10 25.16
N TYR A 171 1.04 -23.26 24.15
CA TYR A 171 1.54 -24.56 23.70
C TYR A 171 3.00 -24.82 24.14
N LYS A 172 3.55 -24.03 25.09
CA LYS A 172 4.93 -24.17 25.59
C LYS A 172 5.94 -24.26 24.43
N ASN A 173 5.86 -23.36 23.47
CA ASN A 173 6.64 -23.31 22.22
C ASN A 173 6.47 -24.52 21.27
N LYS A 174 5.56 -25.46 21.55
CA LYS A 174 5.21 -26.56 20.66
C LYS A 174 4.11 -26.14 19.68
N VAL A 175 4.44 -25.25 18.77
CA VAL A 175 3.49 -24.72 17.76
C VAL A 175 3.81 -25.34 16.39
N HIS A 176 2.80 -25.88 15.73
CA HIS A 176 2.94 -26.49 14.40
C HIS A 176 3.15 -25.41 13.34
N ILE A 177 3.98 -25.69 12.31
CA ILE A 177 4.28 -24.69 11.25
C ILE A 177 3.01 -24.25 10.51
N GLY A 178 2.11 -25.16 10.18
CA GLY A 178 0.84 -24.81 9.53
C GLY A 178 -0.08 -23.96 10.40
N TYR A 179 0.02 -24.05 11.73
CA TYR A 179 -0.71 -23.17 12.65
C TYR A 179 -0.06 -21.79 12.73
N ILE A 180 1.28 -21.70 12.69
CA ILE A 180 2.00 -20.44 12.58
C ILE A 180 1.60 -19.72 11.28
N ALA A 181 1.53 -20.45 10.17
CA ALA A 181 1.06 -19.93 8.89
C ALA A 181 -0.41 -19.48 8.96
N ALA A 182 -1.28 -20.22 9.70
CA ALA A 182 -2.67 -19.82 9.95
C ALA A 182 -2.78 -18.55 10.80
N ILE A 183 -1.90 -18.32 11.79
CA ILE A 183 -1.85 -17.06 12.55
C ILE A 183 -1.52 -15.89 11.62
N CYS A 184 -0.51 -16.04 10.77
CA CYS A 184 -0.16 -15.04 9.75
C CYS A 184 -1.34 -14.75 8.82
N ALA A 185 -2.00 -15.80 8.31
CA ALA A 185 -3.12 -15.65 7.39
C ALA A 185 -4.36 -15.07 8.08
N ALA A 186 -4.61 -15.38 9.35
CA ALA A 186 -5.70 -14.80 10.13
C ALA A 186 -5.48 -13.30 10.37
N SER A 187 -4.24 -12.87 10.64
CA SER A 187 -3.92 -11.44 10.78
C SER A 187 -4.10 -10.68 9.47
N ASN A 188 -3.60 -11.20 8.36
CA ASN A 188 -3.78 -10.56 7.06
C ASN A 188 -5.26 -10.54 6.62
N ALA A 189 -6.02 -11.62 6.89
CA ALA A 189 -7.46 -11.66 6.62
C ALA A 189 -8.23 -10.62 7.43
N GLY A 190 -7.93 -10.49 8.73
CA GLY A 190 -8.57 -9.51 9.62
C GLY A 190 -8.27 -8.06 9.21
N GLY A 191 -7.09 -7.80 8.67
CA GLY A 191 -6.70 -6.48 8.17
C GLY A 191 -7.32 -6.12 6.82
N ALA A 192 -7.64 -7.10 5.98
CA ALA A 192 -8.02 -6.87 4.57
C ALA A 192 -9.25 -5.97 4.38
N GLY A 193 -10.20 -5.97 5.31
CA GLY A 193 -11.39 -5.10 5.27
C GLY A 193 -11.29 -3.86 6.15
N SER A 194 -10.18 -3.65 6.84
CA SER A 194 -9.98 -2.55 7.79
C SER A 194 -8.93 -1.57 7.29
N VAL A 195 -9.30 -0.30 7.21
CA VAL A 195 -8.38 0.80 6.82
C VAL A 195 -7.25 1.04 7.83
N VAL A 196 -7.28 0.41 8.98
CA VAL A 196 -6.26 0.51 10.04
C VAL A 196 -5.49 -0.81 10.20
N GLY A 197 -6.14 -1.94 9.88
CA GLY A 197 -5.64 -3.28 10.17
C GLY A 197 -4.59 -3.81 9.18
N ASP A 198 -4.49 -3.23 7.99
CA ASP A 198 -3.47 -3.59 7.00
C ASP A 198 -2.98 -2.35 6.26
N THR A 199 -1.67 -2.23 6.13
CA THR A 199 -1.01 -1.14 5.39
C THR A 199 -1.50 -1.05 3.93
N THR A 200 -1.86 -2.17 3.31
CA THR A 200 -2.44 -2.24 1.96
C THR A 200 -3.76 -1.51 1.89
N THR A 201 -4.68 -1.83 2.81
CA THR A 201 -6.01 -1.22 2.90
C THR A 201 -5.91 0.25 3.30
N THR A 202 -4.97 0.56 4.20
CA THR A 202 -4.63 1.94 4.56
C THR A 202 -4.20 2.76 3.33
N LEU A 203 -3.35 2.19 2.48
CA LEU A 203 -2.86 2.84 1.27
C LEU A 203 -4.02 3.12 0.30
N ILE A 204 -4.89 2.13 0.07
CA ILE A 204 -6.09 2.28 -0.77
C ILE A 204 -6.99 3.40 -0.23
N TRP A 205 -7.17 3.47 1.07
CA TRP A 205 -7.94 4.52 1.74
C TRP A 205 -7.34 5.91 1.57
N ILE A 206 -6.01 6.08 1.78
CA ILE A 206 -5.29 7.35 1.61
C ILE A 206 -5.41 7.85 0.15
N TYR A 207 -5.52 6.93 -0.82
CA TYR A 207 -5.79 7.25 -2.23
C TYR A 207 -7.26 7.60 -2.51
N GLY A 208 -8.04 7.87 -1.46
CA GLY A 208 -9.41 8.41 -1.56
C GLY A 208 -10.49 7.36 -1.81
N LYS A 209 -10.22 6.06 -1.56
CA LYS A 209 -11.25 5.03 -1.69
C LYS A 209 -12.12 4.95 -0.44
N ASP A 210 -13.42 4.77 -0.63
CA ASP A 210 -14.40 4.75 0.47
C ASP A 210 -14.12 3.57 1.44
N PRO A 211 -13.91 3.83 2.75
CA PRO A 211 -13.68 2.79 3.74
C PRO A 211 -14.88 1.82 3.90
N LEU A 212 -16.11 2.26 3.63
CA LEU A 212 -17.29 1.39 3.68
C LEU A 212 -17.28 0.37 2.52
N VAL A 213 -16.78 0.77 1.35
CA VAL A 213 -16.58 -0.16 0.24
C VAL A 213 -15.46 -1.14 0.55
N LEU A 214 -14.35 -0.66 1.14
CA LEU A 214 -13.24 -1.53 1.55
C LEU A 214 -13.68 -2.56 2.59
N ALA A 215 -14.63 -2.23 3.47
CA ALA A 215 -15.18 -3.16 4.44
C ALA A 215 -15.87 -4.39 3.79
N HIS A 216 -16.28 -4.34 2.52
CA HIS A 216 -16.78 -5.53 1.81
C HIS A 216 -15.72 -6.64 1.73
N ALA A 217 -14.43 -6.33 1.82
CA ALA A 217 -13.35 -7.32 1.88
C ALA A 217 -13.42 -8.22 3.14
N PHE A 218 -14.19 -7.85 4.16
CA PHE A 218 -14.46 -8.74 5.29
C PHE A 218 -15.23 -9.99 4.88
N VAL A 219 -16.10 -9.92 3.88
CA VAL A 219 -16.88 -11.08 3.45
C VAL A 219 -15.99 -12.23 2.93
N PRO A 220 -15.12 -12.00 1.92
CA PRO A 220 -14.16 -13.01 1.48
C PRO A 220 -13.15 -13.39 2.57
N ALA A 221 -12.74 -12.42 3.41
CA ALA A 221 -11.79 -12.64 4.49
C ALA A 221 -12.38 -13.59 5.57
N ILE A 222 -13.65 -13.42 5.96
CA ILE A 222 -14.34 -14.31 6.90
C ILE A 222 -14.51 -15.71 6.29
N ALA A 223 -14.89 -15.80 5.00
CA ALA A 223 -15.01 -17.09 4.32
C ALA A 223 -13.67 -17.85 4.29
N ALA A 224 -12.59 -17.15 3.92
CA ALA A 224 -11.24 -17.70 3.95
C ALA A 224 -10.81 -18.07 5.38
N PHE A 225 -11.11 -17.21 6.36
CA PHE A 225 -10.81 -17.44 7.77
C PHE A 225 -11.44 -18.74 8.30
N LEU A 226 -12.70 -19.01 8.00
CA LEU A 226 -13.37 -20.24 8.46
C LEU A 226 -12.63 -21.48 7.96
N VAL A 227 -12.16 -21.48 6.71
CA VAL A 227 -11.40 -22.58 6.13
C VAL A 227 -10.03 -22.72 6.78
N LEU A 228 -9.25 -21.63 6.84
CA LEU A 228 -7.90 -21.67 7.41
C LEU A 228 -7.91 -21.98 8.91
N ALA A 229 -8.91 -21.48 9.66
CA ALA A 229 -9.03 -21.71 11.09
C ALA A 229 -9.31 -23.20 11.39
N PHE A 230 -10.17 -23.83 10.62
CA PHE A 230 -10.46 -25.25 10.79
C PHE A 230 -9.22 -26.13 10.55
N PHE A 231 -8.56 -25.96 9.40
CA PHE A 231 -7.41 -26.80 9.06
C PHE A 231 -6.18 -26.45 9.91
N GLY A 232 -5.89 -25.18 10.16
CA GLY A 232 -4.77 -24.74 10.99
C GLY A 232 -4.92 -25.21 12.44
N ALA A 233 -6.10 -25.03 13.03
CA ALA A 233 -6.39 -25.50 14.39
C ALA A 233 -6.33 -27.04 14.51
N ARG A 234 -6.82 -27.77 13.48
CA ARG A 234 -6.73 -29.23 13.43
C ARG A 234 -5.27 -29.71 13.39
N GLN A 235 -4.41 -29.06 12.63
CA GLN A 235 -2.98 -29.38 12.59
C GLN A 235 -2.32 -29.14 13.97
N GLN A 236 -2.64 -28.02 14.64
CA GLN A 236 -2.13 -27.74 15.97
C GLN A 236 -2.64 -28.76 17.01
N HIS A 237 -3.92 -29.07 16.98
CA HIS A 237 -4.53 -30.03 17.91
C HIS A 237 -3.93 -31.44 17.79
N HIS A 238 -3.63 -31.89 16.55
CA HIS A 238 -2.92 -33.16 16.34
C HIS A 238 -1.46 -33.12 16.78
N TYR A 239 -0.81 -31.94 16.72
CA TYR A 239 0.58 -31.78 17.11
C TYR A 239 0.76 -31.66 18.63
N THR A 240 -0.13 -30.94 19.32
CA THR A 240 -0.10 -30.75 20.78
C THR A 240 -1.48 -30.38 21.27
N GLN A 241 -2.02 -31.21 22.18
CA GLN A 241 -3.36 -31.02 22.79
C GLN A 241 -3.30 -30.18 24.08
N ASP A 242 -2.14 -30.13 24.73
CA ASP A 242 -1.97 -29.44 26.02
C ASP A 242 -2.01 -27.93 25.84
N ILE A 243 -3.00 -27.29 26.43
CA ILE A 243 -3.09 -25.84 26.56
C ILE A 243 -2.69 -25.48 27.99
N PHE A 244 -1.61 -24.74 28.12
CA PHE A 244 -1.16 -24.16 29.37
C PHE A 244 -1.84 -22.80 29.59
N VAL A 245 -2.70 -22.73 30.62
CA VAL A 245 -3.28 -21.44 31.04
C VAL A 245 -2.44 -20.88 32.17
N PRO A 246 -1.83 -19.70 32.02
CA PRO A 246 -1.07 -19.08 33.11
C PRO A 246 -1.95 -18.79 34.31
N GLU A 247 -1.54 -19.27 35.53
CA GLU A 247 -2.16 -18.90 36.76
C GLU A 247 -1.71 -17.49 37.18
N GLY A 248 -2.65 -16.64 37.53
CA GLY A 248 -2.37 -15.29 38.06
C GLY A 248 -3.42 -14.24 37.65
N GLY A 249 -3.77 -13.35 38.56
CA GLY A 249 -4.72 -12.25 38.34
C GLY A 249 -4.09 -11.09 37.56
N VAL A 250 -4.10 -11.13 36.22
CA VAL A 250 -3.69 -9.98 35.42
C VAL A 250 -4.83 -8.97 35.41
N LYS A 251 -4.57 -7.74 35.86
CA LYS A 251 -5.53 -6.63 35.82
C LYS A 251 -5.37 -5.86 34.51
N VAL A 252 -6.46 -5.74 33.78
CA VAL A 252 -6.52 -4.95 32.53
C VAL A 252 -6.52 -3.46 32.84
N GLU A 253 -5.71 -2.70 32.11
CA GLU A 253 -5.66 -1.23 32.20
C GLU A 253 -6.64 -0.58 31.22
N ASN A 254 -7.89 -0.36 31.66
CA ASN A 254 -8.96 0.18 30.81
C ASN A 254 -8.64 1.56 30.22
N ARG A 255 -7.80 2.38 30.90
CA ARG A 255 -7.37 3.70 30.37
C ARG A 255 -6.59 3.56 29.07
N ARG A 256 -5.75 2.51 28.96
CA ARG A 256 -4.99 2.23 27.73
C ARG A 256 -5.91 1.79 26.60
N ILE A 257 -6.91 0.94 26.91
CA ILE A 257 -7.90 0.52 25.90
C ILE A 257 -8.72 1.71 25.41
N ALA A 258 -9.14 2.61 26.32
CA ALA A 258 -9.84 3.83 25.95
C ALA A 258 -8.99 4.74 25.05
N LEU A 259 -7.67 4.84 25.32
CA LEU A 259 -6.75 5.60 24.49
C LEU A 259 -6.58 4.96 23.08
N VAL A 260 -6.52 3.64 22.99
CA VAL A 260 -6.53 2.94 21.69
C VAL A 260 -7.77 3.31 20.89
N GLY A 261 -8.96 3.24 21.53
CA GLY A 261 -10.21 3.66 20.89
C GLY A 261 -10.21 5.13 20.43
N LEU A 262 -9.62 6.03 21.24
CA LEU A 262 -9.49 7.44 20.89
C LEU A 262 -8.56 7.65 19.68
N ILE A 263 -7.44 6.93 19.61
CA ILE A 263 -6.50 7.02 18.46
C ILE A 263 -7.18 6.55 17.17
N LEU A 264 -7.90 5.42 17.24
CA LEU A 264 -8.64 4.89 16.08
C LEU A 264 -9.74 5.86 15.61
N ALA A 265 -10.54 6.39 16.55
CA ALA A 265 -11.56 7.39 16.25
C ALA A 265 -10.93 8.66 15.67
N GLY A 266 -9.81 9.12 16.22
CA GLY A 266 -9.04 10.25 15.71
C GLY A 266 -8.60 10.05 14.27
N ALA A 267 -8.05 8.89 13.92
CA ALA A 267 -7.66 8.56 12.55
C ALA A 267 -8.84 8.68 11.57
N ILE A 268 -9.98 8.09 11.93
CA ILE A 268 -11.19 8.09 11.08
C ILE A 268 -11.76 9.51 10.92
N ILE A 269 -11.92 10.24 12.03
CA ILE A 269 -12.50 11.59 12.03
C ILE A 269 -11.63 12.55 11.21
N PHE A 270 -10.32 12.55 11.44
CA PHE A 270 -9.42 13.45 10.72
C PHE A 270 -9.24 13.09 9.25
N ASN A 271 -9.38 11.81 8.89
CA ASN A 271 -9.43 11.46 7.49
C ASN A 271 -10.70 11.97 6.81
N TYR A 272 -11.85 11.83 7.47
CA TYR A 272 -13.13 12.25 6.90
C TYR A 272 -13.19 13.76 6.64
N PHE A 273 -12.70 14.59 7.60
CA PHE A 273 -12.77 16.05 7.51
C PHE A 273 -11.58 16.71 6.80
N PHE A 274 -10.39 16.11 6.87
CA PHE A 274 -9.14 16.76 6.45
C PHE A 274 -8.32 15.94 5.44
N GLU A 275 -8.75 14.72 5.10
CA GLU A 275 -7.96 13.77 4.30
C GLU A 275 -6.56 13.52 4.89
N PHE A 276 -6.43 13.66 6.22
CA PHE A 276 -5.16 13.57 6.94
C PHE A 276 -5.26 12.76 8.23
N PRO A 277 -5.41 11.41 8.13
CA PRO A 277 -5.60 10.52 9.29
C PRO A 277 -4.43 10.56 10.28
N ALA A 278 -3.20 10.76 9.80
CA ALA A 278 -2.03 10.84 10.66
C ALA A 278 -2.15 11.92 11.73
N LEU A 279 -2.71 13.07 11.40
CA LEU A 279 -2.90 14.18 12.36
C LEU A 279 -3.82 13.76 13.51
N GLY A 280 -4.91 13.05 13.21
CA GLY A 280 -5.84 12.54 14.23
C GLY A 280 -5.18 11.55 15.19
N ILE A 281 -4.33 10.64 14.64
CA ILE A 281 -3.55 9.70 15.45
C ILE A 281 -2.65 10.43 16.42
N TRP A 282 -1.85 11.39 15.96
CA TRP A 282 -0.89 12.11 16.80
C TRP A 282 -1.56 13.03 17.81
N ILE A 283 -2.65 13.72 17.45
CA ILE A 283 -3.44 14.51 18.40
C ILE A 283 -3.99 13.62 19.52
N ALA A 284 -4.56 12.46 19.19
CA ALA A 284 -5.08 11.52 20.17
C ALA A 284 -3.98 10.96 21.08
N ILE A 285 -2.79 10.62 20.53
CA ILE A 285 -1.61 10.23 21.31
C ILE A 285 -1.22 11.34 22.30
N LEU A 286 -1.12 12.59 21.84
CA LEU A 286 -0.75 13.72 22.68
C LEU A 286 -1.78 13.98 23.80
N ILE A 287 -3.09 13.90 23.49
CA ILE A 287 -4.15 13.98 24.48
C ILE A 287 -4.04 12.86 25.52
N GLY A 288 -3.58 11.67 25.12
CA GLY A 288 -3.39 10.52 25.99
C GLY A 288 -2.21 10.63 26.96
N THR A 289 -1.18 11.44 26.65
CA THR A 289 0.06 11.52 27.44
C THR A 289 -0.12 11.88 28.94
N PRO A 290 -1.06 12.74 29.36
CA PRO A 290 -1.30 13.01 30.77
C PRO A 290 -1.94 11.83 31.53
N PHE A 291 -2.64 10.94 30.83
CA PHE A 291 -3.44 9.87 31.44
C PHE A 291 -2.74 8.52 31.42
N VAL A 292 -1.83 8.31 30.46
CA VAL A 292 -1.14 7.04 30.21
C VAL A 292 0.32 7.32 29.86
N LYS A 293 1.23 6.60 30.51
CA LYS A 293 2.65 6.64 30.13
C LYS A 293 2.81 5.98 28.78
N ILE A 294 3.22 6.74 27.76
CA ILE A 294 3.38 6.29 26.39
C ILE A 294 4.86 6.05 26.08
N ASN A 295 5.17 4.91 25.47
CA ASN A 295 6.51 4.56 25.02
C ASN A 295 6.73 5.04 23.58
N PHE A 296 7.22 6.27 23.41
CA PHE A 296 7.53 6.84 22.09
C PHE A 296 8.67 6.11 21.36
N ARG A 297 9.45 5.28 22.06
CA ARG A 297 10.50 4.45 21.42
C ARG A 297 9.93 3.49 20.40
N GLU A 298 8.73 2.98 20.61
CA GLU A 298 8.06 2.07 19.67
C GLU A 298 7.80 2.74 18.32
N GLY A 299 7.44 4.02 18.32
CA GLY A 299 7.36 4.80 17.08
C GLY A 299 8.70 4.93 16.35
N LEU A 300 9.82 5.04 17.09
CA LEU A 300 11.15 5.10 16.50
C LEU A 300 11.57 3.74 15.88
N THR A 301 11.16 2.61 16.47
CA THR A 301 11.46 1.29 15.91
C THR A 301 10.75 1.06 14.58
N ALA A 302 9.63 1.73 14.34
CA ALA A 302 8.88 1.65 13.09
C ALA A 302 9.49 2.47 11.93
N ILE A 303 10.48 3.33 12.20
CA ILE A 303 11.07 4.23 11.17
C ILE A 303 11.71 3.41 10.03
N GLU A 304 12.42 2.33 10.33
CA GLU A 304 13.04 1.48 9.29
C GLU A 304 11.99 0.91 8.33
N SER A 305 10.89 0.38 8.88
CA SER A 305 9.77 -0.13 8.09
C SER A 305 9.05 0.98 7.32
N THR A 306 8.95 2.17 7.91
CA THR A 306 8.33 3.34 7.29
C THR A 306 9.13 3.82 6.07
N VAL A 307 10.45 3.96 6.23
CA VAL A 307 11.35 4.35 5.13
C VAL A 307 11.36 3.31 4.02
N PHE A 308 11.39 2.03 4.38
CA PHE A 308 11.25 0.93 3.44
C PHE A 308 9.97 1.04 2.61
N LEU A 309 8.84 1.25 3.28
CA LEU A 309 7.53 1.38 2.63
C LEU A 309 7.48 2.57 1.68
N ILE A 310 7.88 3.76 2.15
CA ILE A 310 7.88 4.98 1.33
C ILE A 310 8.76 4.80 0.09
N ALA A 311 9.95 4.22 0.25
CA ALA A 311 10.84 3.95 -0.87
C ALA A 311 10.20 3.02 -1.92
N LEU A 312 9.53 1.94 -1.49
CA LEU A 312 8.85 1.02 -2.40
C LEU A 312 7.64 1.63 -3.09
N VAL A 313 6.82 2.40 -2.35
CA VAL A 313 5.66 3.10 -2.93
C VAL A 313 6.13 4.09 -3.98
N PHE A 314 7.21 4.81 -3.70
CA PHE A 314 7.78 5.75 -4.68
C PHE A 314 8.39 5.03 -5.89
N CYS A 315 9.09 3.89 -5.72
CA CYS A 315 9.53 3.06 -6.84
C CYS A 315 8.35 2.65 -7.74
N ALA A 316 7.23 2.21 -7.14
CA ALA A 316 6.05 1.82 -7.89
C ALA A 316 5.43 2.99 -8.68
N GLU A 317 5.43 4.21 -8.12
CA GLU A 317 4.97 5.43 -8.83
C GLU A 317 5.85 5.82 -10.03
N LEU A 318 7.09 5.36 -10.04
CA LEU A 318 8.01 5.59 -11.16
C LEU A 318 7.84 4.58 -12.29
N VAL A 319 7.09 3.50 -12.08
CA VAL A 319 6.81 2.48 -13.11
C VAL A 319 5.72 2.97 -14.07
N PRO A 320 5.86 2.75 -15.37
CA PRO A 320 4.84 3.16 -16.35
C PRO A 320 3.53 2.36 -16.21
N ILE A 321 2.41 3.05 -16.24
CA ILE A 321 1.06 2.49 -16.07
C ILE A 321 0.75 1.41 -17.12
N ASP A 322 1.21 1.59 -18.36
CA ASP A 322 0.98 0.65 -19.47
C ASP A 322 1.54 -0.75 -19.20
N SER A 323 2.48 -0.87 -18.27
CA SER A 323 3.11 -2.13 -17.90
C SER A 323 2.32 -2.94 -16.87
N VAL A 324 1.29 -2.36 -16.27
CA VAL A 324 0.40 -3.03 -15.30
C VAL A 324 -0.76 -3.69 -16.06
N PRO A 325 -1.11 -4.95 -15.76
CA PRO A 325 -2.25 -5.61 -16.40
C PRO A 325 -3.55 -4.82 -16.30
N ASP A 326 -4.39 -4.91 -17.31
CA ASP A 326 -5.71 -4.30 -17.26
C ASP A 326 -6.55 -4.94 -16.15
N ALA A 327 -7.36 -4.11 -15.50
CA ALA A 327 -8.18 -4.52 -14.38
C ALA A 327 -9.25 -5.53 -14.82
N SER A 328 -9.24 -6.70 -14.19
CA SER A 328 -10.19 -7.78 -14.41
C SER A 328 -10.22 -8.71 -13.19
N ILE A 329 -11.21 -9.58 -13.14
CA ILE A 329 -11.29 -10.65 -12.12
C ILE A 329 -10.02 -11.51 -12.15
N LEU A 330 -9.55 -11.88 -13.36
CA LEU A 330 -8.41 -12.75 -13.53
C LEU A 330 -7.10 -12.06 -13.11
N SER A 331 -6.89 -10.79 -13.50
CA SER A 331 -5.70 -10.04 -13.12
C SER A 331 -5.69 -9.78 -11.62
N THR A 332 -6.84 -9.51 -10.97
CA THR A 332 -6.94 -9.36 -9.51
C THR A 332 -6.54 -10.65 -8.79
N MET A 333 -7.04 -11.79 -9.24
CA MET A 333 -6.67 -13.10 -8.68
C MET A 333 -5.18 -13.39 -8.89
N ALA A 334 -4.66 -13.13 -10.08
CA ALA A 334 -3.23 -13.33 -10.40
C ALA A 334 -2.34 -12.43 -9.51
N ILE A 335 -2.69 -11.15 -9.33
CA ILE A 335 -1.97 -10.23 -8.45
C ILE A 335 -1.99 -10.73 -7.00
N GLY A 336 -3.09 -11.33 -6.53
CA GLY A 336 -3.14 -11.97 -5.21
C GLY A 336 -2.13 -13.13 -5.07
N PHE A 337 -1.98 -13.97 -6.07
CA PHE A 337 -0.93 -15.00 -6.08
C PHE A 337 0.48 -14.41 -6.19
N VAL A 338 0.66 -13.38 -7.00
CA VAL A 338 1.94 -12.67 -7.13
C VAL A 338 2.33 -12.02 -5.79
N SER A 339 1.36 -11.53 -5.01
CA SER A 339 1.57 -11.00 -3.65
C SER A 339 2.18 -12.01 -2.68
N SER A 340 2.02 -13.31 -2.94
CA SER A 340 2.68 -14.35 -2.13
C SER A 340 4.20 -14.36 -2.24
N VAL A 341 4.73 -13.87 -3.36
CA VAL A 341 6.18 -13.83 -3.65
C VAL A 341 6.74 -12.41 -3.47
N PHE A 342 5.96 -11.42 -3.87
CA PHE A 342 6.32 -10.01 -3.77
C PHE A 342 5.51 -9.34 -2.66
N ASN A 343 6.13 -8.39 -1.95
CA ASN A 343 5.45 -7.65 -0.91
C ASN A 343 4.15 -7.03 -1.43
N ASN A 344 3.07 -7.13 -0.64
CA ASN A 344 1.72 -6.68 -0.98
C ASN A 344 1.63 -5.16 -1.29
N ILE A 345 2.43 -4.33 -0.61
CA ILE A 345 2.33 -2.88 -0.67
C ILE A 345 2.67 -2.31 -2.06
N PRO A 346 3.82 -2.61 -2.70
CA PRO A 346 4.13 -2.09 -4.03
C PRO A 346 3.17 -2.59 -5.11
N LEU A 347 2.61 -3.80 -4.97
CA LEU A 347 1.60 -4.31 -5.88
C LEU A 347 0.30 -3.50 -5.79
N THR A 348 -0.12 -3.17 -4.57
CA THR A 348 -1.27 -2.27 -4.34
C THR A 348 -1.04 -0.91 -4.96
N GLN A 349 0.16 -0.32 -4.78
CA GLN A 349 0.48 0.97 -5.38
C GLN A 349 0.37 0.93 -6.91
N LEU A 350 0.92 -0.10 -7.54
CA LEU A 350 0.80 -0.27 -9.00
C LEU A 350 -0.65 -0.34 -9.46
N THR A 351 -1.50 -1.09 -8.75
CA THR A 351 -2.93 -1.18 -9.10
C THR A 351 -3.68 0.12 -8.86
N LEU A 352 -3.30 0.90 -7.84
CA LEU A 352 -3.88 2.22 -7.56
C LEU A 352 -3.56 3.22 -8.68
N ILE A 353 -2.34 3.20 -9.20
CA ILE A 353 -1.92 4.03 -10.33
C ILE A 353 -2.64 3.60 -11.61
N LYS A 354 -2.79 2.30 -11.85
CA LYS A 354 -3.50 1.76 -13.02
C LYS A 354 -5.00 2.11 -12.97
N GLY A 355 -5.62 1.96 -11.81
CA GLY A 355 -7.06 2.15 -11.63
C GLY A 355 -7.92 1.02 -12.19
N GLY A 356 -9.25 1.17 -12.08
CA GLY A 356 -10.22 0.26 -12.70
C GLY A 356 -10.46 -1.06 -11.96
N TYR A 357 -9.82 -1.30 -10.82
CA TYR A 357 -10.02 -2.51 -10.01
C TYR A 357 -11.22 -2.37 -9.05
N ASP A 358 -11.82 -3.51 -8.70
CA ASP A 358 -12.69 -3.61 -7.53
C ASP A 358 -11.83 -3.55 -6.27
N TRP A 359 -11.92 -2.42 -5.52
CA TRP A 359 -10.96 -2.13 -4.44
C TRP A 359 -11.12 -3.01 -3.23
N ALA A 360 -12.34 -3.48 -2.94
CA ALA A 360 -12.54 -4.42 -1.85
C ALA A 360 -11.96 -5.79 -2.18
N LEU A 361 -12.23 -6.28 -3.40
CA LEU A 361 -11.65 -7.54 -3.86
C LEU A 361 -10.13 -7.45 -4.00
N MET A 362 -9.59 -6.31 -4.46
CA MET A 362 -8.16 -6.07 -4.57
C MET A 362 -7.49 -6.06 -3.20
N SER A 363 -8.08 -5.36 -2.21
CA SER A 363 -7.57 -5.34 -0.83
C SER A 363 -7.49 -6.75 -0.24
N TYR A 364 -8.55 -7.54 -0.40
CA TYR A 364 -8.52 -8.95 0.00
C TYR A 364 -7.47 -9.76 -0.77
N ALA A 365 -7.43 -9.64 -2.10
CA ALA A 365 -6.53 -10.44 -2.92
C ALA A 365 -5.07 -10.20 -2.58
N VAL A 366 -4.66 -8.94 -2.46
CA VAL A 366 -3.27 -8.58 -2.18
C VAL A 366 -2.91 -8.80 -0.72
N GLY A 367 -3.77 -8.36 0.22
CA GLY A 367 -3.53 -8.48 1.66
C GLY A 367 -3.47 -9.95 2.10
N PHE A 368 -4.51 -10.73 1.81
CA PHE A 368 -4.54 -12.15 2.17
C PHE A 368 -3.55 -12.99 1.36
N GLY A 369 -3.38 -12.68 0.06
CA GLY A 369 -2.48 -13.40 -0.85
C GLY A 369 -1.04 -13.47 -0.35
N GLY A 370 -0.55 -12.41 0.29
CA GLY A 370 0.76 -12.35 0.91
C GLY A 370 1.00 -13.40 2.01
N SER A 371 -0.05 -14.07 2.51
CA SER A 371 0.07 -15.12 3.53
C SER A 371 0.51 -16.49 3.00
N MET A 372 0.41 -16.72 1.69
CA MET A 372 0.66 -18.03 1.09
C MET A 372 2.12 -18.47 1.24
N ILE A 373 3.05 -17.51 1.34
CA ILE A 373 4.47 -17.74 1.58
C ILE A 373 4.92 -16.83 2.74
N TRP A 374 5.81 -17.30 3.60
CA TRP A 374 6.20 -16.61 4.83
C TRP A 374 6.82 -15.22 4.59
N PHE A 375 7.45 -14.96 3.46
CA PHE A 375 8.05 -13.66 3.12
C PHE A 375 7.16 -12.77 2.22
N GLY A 376 5.99 -13.25 1.82
CA GLY A 376 5.05 -12.49 0.99
C GLY A 376 4.37 -11.33 1.72
N SER A 377 4.36 -11.34 3.06
CA SER A 377 3.85 -10.24 3.88
C SER A 377 4.76 -9.93 5.04
N SER A 378 4.71 -8.68 5.52
CA SER A 378 5.46 -8.25 6.71
C SER A 378 5.06 -9.04 7.96
N ALA A 379 3.77 -9.42 8.09
CA ALA A 379 3.30 -10.29 9.15
C ALA A 379 3.96 -11.68 9.11
N GLY A 380 4.11 -12.27 7.92
CA GLY A 380 4.79 -13.55 7.73
C GLY A 380 6.27 -13.51 8.13
N VAL A 381 6.98 -12.44 7.80
CA VAL A 381 8.35 -12.21 8.25
C VAL A 381 8.41 -12.09 9.77
N ALA A 382 7.49 -11.34 10.37
CA ALA A 382 7.43 -11.11 11.81
C ALA A 382 7.17 -12.42 12.60
N VAL A 383 6.22 -13.25 12.19
CA VAL A 383 5.97 -14.55 12.85
C VAL A 383 7.17 -15.50 12.74
N CYS A 384 7.93 -15.42 11.64
CA CYS A 384 9.15 -16.19 11.46
C CYS A 384 10.33 -15.67 12.33
N ASN A 385 10.27 -14.44 12.82
CA ASN A 385 11.21 -13.96 13.85
C ASN A 385 10.90 -14.58 15.21
N VAL A 386 9.61 -14.73 15.55
CA VAL A 386 9.16 -15.43 16.78
C VAL A 386 9.44 -16.93 16.69
N PHE A 387 9.16 -17.55 15.53
CA PHE A 387 9.36 -18.98 15.29
C PHE A 387 10.31 -19.23 14.10
N PRO A 388 11.65 -19.20 14.29
CA PRO A 388 12.62 -19.36 13.20
C PRO A 388 12.48 -20.66 12.41
N LYS A 389 11.93 -21.72 13.02
CA LYS A 389 11.65 -22.99 12.33
C LYS A 389 10.65 -22.87 11.19
N ALA A 390 9.84 -21.82 11.17
CA ALA A 390 8.85 -21.56 10.13
C ALA A 390 9.46 -20.89 8.88
N ARG A 391 10.71 -20.46 8.90
CA ARG A 391 11.43 -19.86 7.74
C ARG A 391 11.78 -20.83 6.63
N SER A 392 11.11 -21.96 6.52
CA SER A 392 11.32 -22.93 5.46
C SER A 392 10.23 -22.79 4.41
N PHE A 393 10.60 -22.38 3.19
CA PHE A 393 9.69 -22.24 2.06
C PHE A 393 8.90 -23.53 1.81
N MET A 394 9.59 -24.68 1.74
CA MET A 394 8.96 -25.96 1.48
C MET A 394 8.00 -26.40 2.60
N ASN A 395 8.41 -26.20 3.87
CA ASN A 395 7.55 -26.55 5.00
C ASN A 395 6.34 -25.61 5.11
N TRP A 396 6.51 -24.33 4.78
CA TRP A 396 5.39 -23.39 4.76
C TRP A 396 4.36 -23.79 3.70
N LEU A 397 4.78 -24.10 2.48
CA LEU A 397 3.88 -24.58 1.42
C LEU A 397 3.23 -25.93 1.79
N ARG A 398 4.01 -26.88 2.30
CA ARG A 398 3.52 -28.23 2.63
C ARG A 398 2.47 -28.18 3.73
N TYR A 399 2.70 -27.45 4.80
CA TYR A 399 1.81 -27.41 5.96
C TYR A 399 0.79 -26.26 5.89
N GLY A 400 1.07 -25.22 5.13
CA GLY A 400 0.18 -24.08 4.89
C GLY A 400 -0.71 -24.21 3.64
N TRP A 401 -0.80 -25.39 3.01
CA TRP A 401 -1.59 -25.65 1.80
C TRP A 401 -3.04 -25.14 1.87
N HIS A 402 -3.61 -25.09 3.08
CA HIS A 402 -4.96 -24.63 3.34
C HIS A 402 -5.13 -23.12 3.12
N ILE A 403 -4.04 -22.33 3.09
CA ILE A 403 -4.08 -20.89 2.88
C ILE A 403 -4.44 -20.53 1.43
N PRO A 404 -3.72 -21.01 0.38
CA PRO A 404 -4.14 -20.76 -1.00
C PRO A 404 -5.52 -21.34 -1.32
N PHE A 405 -5.90 -22.46 -0.69
CA PHE A 405 -7.25 -23.00 -0.82
C PHE A 405 -8.30 -22.06 -0.22
N ALA A 406 -8.05 -21.53 1.00
CA ALA A 406 -8.90 -20.54 1.64
C ALA A 406 -9.00 -19.25 0.81
N PHE A 407 -7.90 -18.81 0.20
CA PHE A 407 -7.88 -17.65 -0.69
C PHE A 407 -8.86 -17.80 -1.85
N ILE A 408 -8.81 -18.94 -2.56
CA ILE A 408 -9.70 -19.20 -3.70
C ILE A 408 -11.16 -19.24 -3.26
N ILE A 409 -11.47 -19.86 -2.10
CA ILE A 409 -12.84 -19.92 -1.57
C ILE A 409 -13.31 -18.50 -1.23
N GLY A 410 -12.53 -17.72 -0.49
CA GLY A 410 -12.90 -16.33 -0.15
C GLY A 410 -13.12 -15.48 -1.40
N PHE A 411 -12.21 -15.56 -2.38
CA PHE A 411 -12.33 -14.87 -3.66
C PHE A 411 -13.62 -15.23 -4.39
N GLY A 412 -13.95 -16.53 -4.46
CA GLY A 412 -15.21 -17.01 -5.05
C GLY A 412 -16.45 -16.53 -4.31
N VAL A 413 -16.41 -16.54 -2.96
CA VAL A 413 -17.52 -16.02 -2.12
C VAL A 413 -17.75 -14.54 -2.40
N TYR A 414 -16.69 -13.73 -2.53
CA TYR A 414 -16.85 -12.32 -2.90
C TYR A 414 -17.59 -12.15 -4.22
N LEU A 415 -17.15 -12.87 -5.26
CA LEU A 415 -17.76 -12.77 -6.59
C LEU A 415 -19.22 -13.20 -6.62
N VAL A 416 -19.58 -14.21 -5.80
CA VAL A 416 -20.98 -14.67 -5.68
C VAL A 416 -21.82 -13.64 -4.91
N THR A 417 -21.25 -12.95 -3.93
CA THR A 417 -21.98 -12.03 -3.04
C THR A 417 -22.14 -10.65 -3.64
N PHE A 418 -21.08 -10.10 -4.22
CA PHE A 418 -21.04 -8.71 -4.70
C PHE A 418 -20.83 -8.59 -6.21
N GLY A 419 -20.36 -9.65 -6.87
CA GLY A 419 -19.91 -9.60 -8.25
C GLY A 419 -18.58 -8.86 -8.41
N TRP A 420 -18.33 -8.41 -9.63
CA TRP A 420 -17.20 -7.55 -9.97
C TRP A 420 -17.73 -6.13 -10.25
N ASP A 421 -17.38 -5.18 -9.42
CA ASP A 421 -17.82 -3.79 -9.55
C ASP A 421 -16.64 -2.80 -9.39
N PRO A 422 -15.90 -2.51 -10.46
CA PRO A 422 -14.76 -1.60 -10.42
C PRO A 422 -15.14 -0.13 -10.21
N MET A 423 -16.43 0.22 -10.39
CA MET A 423 -16.92 1.61 -10.20
C MET A 423 -17.26 1.91 -8.74
N LYS A 424 -17.46 0.89 -7.93
CA LYS A 424 -17.82 1.02 -6.53
C LYS A 424 -16.67 1.60 -5.71
N GLY A 425 -16.88 2.76 -5.10
CA GLY A 425 -15.88 3.41 -4.24
C GLY A 425 -14.87 4.30 -4.96
N ASN A 426 -15.12 4.67 -6.20
CA ASN A 426 -14.41 5.77 -6.85
C ASN A 426 -15.18 7.07 -6.61
N PRO A 427 -14.80 7.94 -5.64
CA PRO A 427 -15.23 9.31 -5.69
C PRO A 427 -14.70 9.93 -6.98
N PRO A 428 -15.40 10.91 -7.59
CA PRO A 428 -14.93 11.60 -8.77
C PRO A 428 -13.79 12.57 -8.43
N HIS A 429 -12.69 12.07 -7.87
CA HIS A 429 -11.43 12.78 -7.91
C HIS A 429 -10.79 12.42 -9.25
N GLN A 430 -10.94 13.34 -10.18
CA GLN A 430 -10.28 13.36 -11.47
C GLN A 430 -8.80 13.06 -11.28
N MET A 431 -8.41 11.80 -11.51
CA MET A 431 -7.07 11.58 -12.01
C MET A 431 -7.00 12.32 -13.35
N PRO A 432 -5.93 13.07 -13.65
CA PRO A 432 -5.74 13.59 -14.98
C PRO A 432 -5.86 12.40 -15.94
N GLU A 433 -6.76 12.50 -16.92
CA GLU A 433 -6.89 11.46 -17.95
C GLU A 433 -5.50 11.16 -18.49
N PRO A 434 -5.15 9.88 -18.68
CA PRO A 434 -3.88 9.54 -19.30
C PRO A 434 -3.86 10.22 -20.66
N ILE A 435 -2.87 11.08 -20.87
CA ILE A 435 -2.66 11.79 -22.16
C ILE A 435 -2.71 10.73 -23.26
N THR A 436 -3.78 10.76 -24.05
CA THR A 436 -3.94 9.80 -25.14
C THR A 436 -2.76 9.97 -26.11
N LYS A 437 -2.31 8.88 -26.72
CA LYS A 437 -1.19 8.91 -27.69
C LYS A 437 -1.36 9.98 -28.77
N GLN A 438 -2.59 10.39 -29.07
CA GLN A 438 -2.89 11.46 -30.03
C GLN A 438 -2.56 12.86 -29.49
N GLU A 439 -2.76 13.13 -28.20
CA GLU A 439 -2.40 14.41 -27.58
C GLU A 439 -0.88 14.55 -27.39
N ALA A 440 -0.19 13.45 -27.05
CA ALA A 440 1.26 13.44 -26.97
C ALA A 440 1.92 13.69 -28.34
N ILE A 441 1.34 13.16 -29.43
CA ILE A 441 1.84 13.40 -30.81
C ILE A 441 1.47 14.81 -31.27
N GLY A 442 0.31 15.33 -30.91
CA GLY A 442 -0.12 16.71 -31.20
C GLY A 442 0.80 17.75 -30.56
N ASN A 443 1.14 17.59 -29.31
CA ASN A 443 2.06 18.50 -28.60
C ASN A 443 3.50 18.44 -29.11
N THR A 444 3.96 17.30 -29.60
CA THR A 444 5.32 17.17 -30.20
C THR A 444 5.41 17.82 -31.56
N GLN A 445 4.29 17.96 -32.29
CA GLN A 445 4.30 18.64 -33.58
C GLN A 445 4.20 20.17 -33.45
N ILE A 446 3.57 20.71 -32.40
CA ILE A 446 3.47 22.17 -32.18
C ILE A 446 4.84 22.76 -31.81
N HIS A 447 5.66 22.04 -31.05
CA HIS A 447 7.03 22.52 -30.72
C HIS A 447 8.08 22.44 -31.86
N LYS A 448 7.78 21.78 -32.98
CA LYS A 448 8.69 21.74 -34.13
C LYS A 448 8.52 22.90 -35.12
N HIS A 449 7.53 23.76 -34.95
CA HIS A 449 7.27 24.88 -35.85
C HIS A 449 7.57 26.27 -35.30
N GLU A 450 8.06 26.40 -34.06
CA GLU A 450 8.40 27.70 -33.47
C GLU A 450 9.90 27.84 -33.13
N THR A 451 10.77 27.64 -34.11
CA THR A 451 12.15 28.12 -34.04
C THR A 451 12.49 28.92 -35.31
N ILE A 452 11.87 30.08 -35.41
CA ILE A 452 12.37 31.14 -36.28
C ILE A 452 12.64 32.35 -35.36
N PRO A 453 13.90 32.86 -35.28
CA PRO A 453 14.20 34.04 -34.45
C PRO A 453 13.56 35.29 -35.06
N PRO A 454 13.04 36.23 -34.25
CA PRO A 454 12.43 37.45 -34.77
C PRO A 454 13.48 38.32 -35.46
N GLN A 455 13.27 38.63 -36.73
CA GLN A 455 14.01 39.69 -37.43
C GLN A 455 13.61 41.04 -36.86
N VAL A 456 14.62 41.77 -36.41
CA VAL A 456 14.51 43.19 -36.01
C VAL A 456 14.16 44.01 -37.24
N GLN A 457 12.91 44.50 -37.31
CA GLN A 457 12.53 45.56 -38.25
C GLN A 457 12.64 46.92 -37.55
N PHE A 458 13.55 47.76 -38.08
CA PHE A 458 13.65 49.18 -37.77
C PHE A 458 12.38 49.92 -38.19
N MET A 459 11.84 50.75 -37.30
CA MET A 459 10.79 51.73 -37.59
C MET A 459 11.40 52.92 -38.35
N PRO A 460 10.72 53.48 -39.35
CA PRO A 460 10.92 54.90 -39.76
C PRO A 460 9.88 55.80 -39.07
N GLU A 461 10.35 57.03 -38.90
CA GLU A 461 9.77 58.15 -38.19
C GLU A 461 8.42 58.67 -38.69
N ALA A 462 7.78 59.42 -37.79
CA ALA A 462 6.52 60.11 -37.89
C ALA A 462 6.39 61.12 -39.07
N GLN A 463 5.16 61.19 -39.60
CA GLN A 463 4.67 62.45 -40.16
C GLN A 463 3.18 62.63 -39.81
N ASP A 464 2.93 63.81 -39.31
CA ASP A 464 1.76 64.51 -38.84
C ASP A 464 0.69 64.73 -39.89
N SER A 465 -0.57 64.64 -39.64
CA SER A 465 -1.60 65.66 -39.92
C SER A 465 -3.06 65.23 -39.70
N SER A 466 -3.64 65.89 -38.74
CA SER A 466 -4.96 66.58 -38.72
C SER A 466 -6.16 65.96 -39.40
N ALA A 467 -7.22 65.82 -38.66
CA ALA A 467 -8.60 66.31 -38.81
C ALA A 467 -9.65 65.30 -38.35
N ALA A 468 -10.36 65.69 -37.34
CA ALA A 468 -11.68 65.17 -36.96
C ALA A 468 -12.74 65.71 -37.95
N PRO A 469 -13.99 65.22 -38.01
CA PRO A 469 -14.92 65.26 -36.87
C PRO A 469 -15.93 64.06 -36.74
N ALA A 470 -16.53 64.05 -35.59
CA ALA A 470 -17.76 63.33 -35.21
C ALA A 470 -19.01 64.01 -35.89
N PRO A 471 -20.29 63.58 -35.77
CA PRO A 471 -20.90 62.85 -34.61
C PRO A 471 -22.00 61.80 -34.94
N ALA A 472 -22.55 61.25 -33.87
CA ALA A 472 -23.74 60.39 -33.64
C ALA A 472 -25.05 60.90 -34.33
N PRO A 473 -26.29 60.30 -34.20
CA PRO A 473 -26.80 59.57 -33.01
C PRO A 473 -27.84 58.43 -33.24
N GLN A 474 -28.20 57.78 -32.12
CA GLN A 474 -29.52 57.32 -31.62
C GLN A 474 -30.37 56.31 -32.40
N SER A 475 -30.77 55.21 -31.77
CA SER A 475 -32.10 55.06 -31.15
C SER A 475 -32.31 53.66 -30.57
N ALA A 476 -32.64 53.62 -29.30
CA ALA A 476 -33.54 52.61 -28.66
C ALA A 476 -35.01 53.12 -28.87
N PRO A 477 -36.10 52.50 -28.47
CA PRO A 477 -36.36 51.26 -27.71
C PRO A 477 -37.60 50.47 -28.19
N GLN A 478 -38.01 49.41 -27.49
CA GLN A 478 -39.34 48.94 -27.06
C GLN A 478 -39.34 47.43 -26.87
N VAL A 479 -39.50 46.84 -25.66
CA VAL A 479 -40.68 46.67 -24.79
C VAL A 479 -41.85 45.97 -25.46
N GLU A 480 -42.19 44.80 -24.96
CA GLU A 480 -43.44 44.13 -24.65
C GLU A 480 -43.18 42.64 -24.46
N ALA A 481 -43.29 41.98 -23.27
CA ALA A 481 -44.47 41.67 -22.48
C ALA A 481 -45.51 40.83 -23.27
N ASP A 482 -45.61 39.57 -22.93
CA ASP A 482 -46.77 38.92 -22.32
C ASP A 482 -46.70 37.40 -22.40
N ALA A 483 -46.89 36.82 -21.26
CA ALA A 483 -47.91 35.86 -20.83
C ALA A 483 -48.00 34.48 -21.55
N MET A 484 -47.72 33.49 -20.92
CA MET A 484 -48.44 32.38 -20.30
C MET A 484 -47.47 31.32 -19.81
#